data_adf749f69779350fe21b100f9fad6b3e
#
_entry.id   adf749f69779350fe21b100f9fad6b3e
#
_cell.length_a   1.000
_cell.length_b   1.000
_cell.length_c   1.000
_cell.angle_alpha   90.00
_cell.angle_beta   90.00
_cell.angle_gamma   90.00
#
_symmetry.space_group_name_H-M   'P 1'
#
loop_
_entity.id
_entity.type
_entity.pdbx_description
1 polymer ?
#
loop_
_entity_poly.entity_id
_entity_poly.type
_entity_poly.pdbx_seq_one_letter_code
_entity_poly.pdbx_strand_id
1 'polypeptide(L)'
;MTNFSFLKVKTEYALFAPACMEAEKIYVSAPAMCAVGCRKALELAVKWVYAADKSMKMPYKDNLQSLIHEPTFRFAVDSDTWGKMPFIIKLGNLAVHTERSVQPSDALASLRGLFEFVQWIDYCYGADYQERTFDENLVPTGKVAVDTRKIKEQESLLDQKDAEIEALRKQIEQMSTRYTAEKEQHQKERTFQPEDLSEFKTRKIYIDVDLKLMGWKFTGPDADVQEEYRVEDMAGMPGQPGFCDYVLFGKDGLPLAVVEAKRTSKDPNIGRKQAVLYADCLERKFGRRPMMFTTNGFETYFWDDQTAPQRKVSGIFCKDDLQKLMNRRTERMDLMGVSIDDKITDRYYQKEAIRAVCEQITQGFRKHLLVMATGTGKTRTASSLTDVLSRGKWVTNILFLADRTALVKQAKDDFKN
;
A
#
# COMPACT_ATOMS: atom_id res chain seq x y z
N MET A 1 -11.23 -25.85 17.37
CA MET A 1 -10.33 -24.84 17.96
C MET A 1 -9.87 -23.97 16.82
N THR A 2 -9.73 -22.65 17.01
CA THR A 2 -9.23 -21.72 16.00
C THR A 2 -7.96 -21.07 16.52
N ASN A 3 -7.13 -20.49 15.64
CA ASN A 3 -5.95 -19.74 16.04
C ASN A 3 -6.30 -18.61 17.03
N PHE A 4 -7.47 -18.02 16.91
CA PHE A 4 -7.96 -16.92 17.75
C PHE A 4 -8.69 -17.38 19.04
N SER A 5 -8.72 -18.69 19.32
CA SER A 5 -9.48 -19.23 20.49
C SER A 5 -8.99 -18.67 21.84
N PHE A 6 -7.73 -18.22 21.93
CA PHE A 6 -7.16 -17.62 23.13
C PHE A 6 -7.81 -16.28 23.52
N LEU A 7 -8.38 -15.57 22.55
CA LEU A 7 -9.08 -14.31 22.79
C LEU A 7 -10.42 -14.51 23.51
N LYS A 8 -11.04 -15.71 23.38
CA LYS A 8 -12.35 -15.99 23.96
C LYS A 8 -12.35 -15.99 25.49
N VAL A 9 -11.24 -16.34 26.10
CA VAL A 9 -11.10 -16.46 27.57
C VAL A 9 -10.92 -15.09 28.21
N LYS A 10 -10.57 -14.06 27.42
CA LYS A 10 -10.20 -12.72 27.86
C LYS A 10 -11.35 -11.77 27.60
N THR A 11 -12.09 -11.41 28.65
CA THR A 11 -13.28 -10.54 28.55
C THR A 11 -12.95 -9.14 28.02
N GLU A 12 -11.73 -8.67 28.25
CA GLU A 12 -11.22 -7.39 27.74
C GLU A 12 -11.19 -7.29 26.20
N TYR A 13 -11.11 -8.44 25.52
CA TYR A 13 -11.08 -8.49 24.04
C TYR A 13 -12.44 -8.80 23.40
N ALA A 14 -13.51 -8.74 24.17
CA ALA A 14 -14.89 -9.04 23.72
C ALA A 14 -15.30 -8.19 22.48
N LEU A 15 -14.70 -7.00 22.30
CA LEU A 15 -15.00 -6.11 21.19
C LEU A 15 -14.60 -6.71 19.83
N PHE A 16 -13.47 -7.36 19.72
CA PHE A 16 -12.93 -7.83 18.43
C PHE A 16 -12.75 -9.36 18.34
N ALA A 17 -12.69 -10.07 19.47
CA ALA A 17 -12.47 -11.51 19.49
C ALA A 17 -13.50 -12.32 18.67
N PRO A 18 -14.81 -12.03 18.71
CA PRO A 18 -15.79 -12.74 17.88
C PRO A 18 -15.54 -12.57 16.38
N ALA A 19 -15.19 -11.35 15.95
CA ALA A 19 -14.93 -11.05 14.54
C ALA A 19 -13.68 -11.79 14.03
N CYS A 20 -12.61 -11.89 14.85
CA CYS A 20 -11.42 -12.65 14.51
C CYS A 20 -11.72 -14.14 14.30
N MET A 21 -12.46 -14.76 15.24
CA MET A 21 -12.82 -16.17 15.15
C MET A 21 -13.76 -16.46 13.97
N GLU A 22 -14.65 -15.54 13.65
CA GLU A 22 -15.60 -15.69 12.55
C GLU A 22 -14.92 -15.58 11.19
N ALA A 23 -13.98 -14.63 11.04
CA ALA A 23 -13.17 -14.50 9.84
C ALA A 23 -12.42 -15.82 9.52
N GLU A 24 -11.83 -16.47 10.53
CA GLU A 24 -11.14 -17.75 10.34
C GLU A 24 -12.10 -18.90 9.96
N LYS A 25 -13.28 -18.98 10.57
CA LYS A 25 -14.26 -20.03 10.26
C LYS A 25 -14.75 -19.98 8.82
N ILE A 26 -14.89 -18.78 8.25
CA ILE A 26 -15.43 -18.56 6.91
C ILE A 26 -14.36 -18.81 5.83
N TYR A 27 -13.11 -18.91 6.17
CA TYR A 27 -11.96 -18.98 5.26
C TYR A 27 -12.18 -19.96 4.09
N VAL A 28 -12.51 -21.21 4.36
CA VAL A 28 -12.60 -22.24 3.32
C VAL A 28 -13.82 -22.08 2.43
N SER A 29 -14.94 -21.66 3.02
CA SER A 29 -16.21 -21.55 2.29
C SER A 29 -16.28 -20.29 1.42
N ALA A 30 -15.67 -19.20 1.87
CA ALA A 30 -15.70 -17.90 1.19
C ALA A 30 -14.44 -17.07 1.48
N PRO A 31 -13.33 -17.30 0.76
CA PRO A 31 -12.07 -16.55 0.97
C PRO A 31 -12.25 -15.03 0.88
N ALA A 32 -13.10 -14.54 -0.03
CA ALA A 32 -13.41 -13.13 -0.14
C ALA A 32 -14.07 -12.58 1.15
N MET A 33 -15.04 -13.31 1.70
CA MET A 33 -15.69 -12.91 2.95
C MET A 33 -14.76 -13.02 4.16
N CYS A 34 -13.83 -13.97 4.14
CA CYS A 34 -12.77 -14.05 5.14
C CYS A 34 -11.91 -12.76 5.10
N ALA A 35 -11.52 -12.28 3.93
CA ALA A 35 -10.76 -11.03 3.79
C ALA A 35 -11.56 -9.81 4.31
N VAL A 36 -12.86 -9.73 4.03
CA VAL A 36 -13.75 -8.70 4.58
C VAL A 36 -13.81 -8.80 6.11
N GLY A 37 -13.99 -10.03 6.63
CA GLY A 37 -14.01 -10.32 8.07
C GLY A 37 -12.69 -9.91 8.75
N CYS A 38 -11.55 -10.21 8.16
CA CYS A 38 -10.23 -9.80 8.66
C CYS A 38 -10.11 -8.27 8.74
N ARG A 39 -10.57 -7.55 7.69
CA ARG A 39 -10.57 -6.08 7.71
C ARG A 39 -11.46 -5.52 8.82
N LYS A 40 -12.67 -6.10 9.01
CA LYS A 40 -13.58 -5.67 10.08
C LYS A 40 -13.01 -5.97 11.46
N ALA A 41 -12.44 -7.15 11.66
CA ALA A 41 -11.79 -7.54 12.91
C ALA A 41 -10.59 -6.63 13.23
N LEU A 42 -9.77 -6.29 12.21
CA LEU A 42 -8.68 -5.33 12.33
C LEU A 42 -9.20 -3.96 12.76
N GLU A 43 -10.27 -3.46 12.15
CA GLU A 43 -10.87 -2.17 12.51
C GLU A 43 -11.31 -2.13 13.98
N LEU A 44 -11.99 -3.18 14.45
CA LEU A 44 -12.43 -3.29 15.83
C LEU A 44 -11.24 -3.37 16.80
N ALA A 45 -10.21 -4.14 16.45
CA ALA A 45 -9.00 -4.28 17.26
C ALA A 45 -8.21 -2.97 17.34
N VAL A 46 -8.07 -2.23 16.23
CA VAL A 46 -7.43 -0.90 16.22
C VAL A 46 -8.23 0.09 17.07
N LYS A 47 -9.56 0.14 16.92
CA LYS A 47 -10.43 1.00 17.73
C LYS A 47 -10.36 0.63 19.22
N TRP A 48 -10.17 -0.65 19.54
CA TRP A 48 -9.92 -1.10 20.90
C TRP A 48 -8.64 -0.48 21.47
N VAL A 49 -7.55 -0.50 20.70
CA VAL A 49 -6.26 0.10 21.13
C VAL A 49 -6.42 1.59 21.39
N TYR A 50 -7.12 2.32 20.54
CA TYR A 50 -7.39 3.75 20.74
C TYR A 50 -8.24 4.05 21.99
N ALA A 51 -9.19 3.17 22.30
CA ALA A 51 -10.00 3.30 23.52
C ALA A 51 -9.22 2.92 24.78
N ALA A 52 -8.37 1.88 24.70
CA ALA A 52 -7.63 1.34 25.83
C ALA A 52 -6.37 2.15 26.18
N ASP A 53 -5.71 2.80 25.23
CA ASP A 53 -4.43 3.46 25.43
C ASP A 53 -4.51 4.99 25.28
N LYS A 54 -4.37 5.70 26.39
CA LYS A 54 -4.39 7.18 26.43
C LYS A 54 -3.23 7.84 25.69
N SER A 55 -2.17 7.11 25.36
CA SER A 55 -1.05 7.65 24.59
C SER A 55 -1.41 7.80 23.09
N MET A 56 -2.50 7.17 22.63
CA MET A 56 -2.97 7.25 21.26
C MET A 56 -3.69 8.57 20.99
N LYS A 57 -3.28 9.30 19.95
CA LYS A 57 -3.93 10.53 19.52
C LYS A 57 -4.93 10.24 18.43
N MET A 58 -6.20 10.61 18.64
CA MET A 58 -7.23 10.41 17.64
C MET A 58 -6.97 11.29 16.41
N PRO A 59 -6.93 10.73 15.18
CA PRO A 59 -6.80 11.53 13.96
C PRO A 59 -8.09 12.27 13.64
N TYR A 60 -8.01 13.27 12.75
CA TYR A 60 -9.18 14.05 12.30
C TYR A 60 -10.30 13.18 11.70
N LYS A 61 -9.94 12.09 11.00
CA LYS A 61 -10.89 11.12 10.45
C LYS A 61 -10.79 9.80 11.19
N ASP A 62 -11.91 9.35 11.73
CA ASP A 62 -12.05 8.07 12.44
C ASP A 62 -12.31 6.90 11.46
N ASN A 63 -11.51 6.75 10.42
CA ASN A 63 -11.52 5.58 9.57
C ASN A 63 -10.25 4.75 9.77
N LEU A 64 -10.34 3.46 9.51
CA LEU A 64 -9.25 2.52 9.74
C LEU A 64 -7.93 2.96 9.11
N GLN A 65 -7.97 3.48 7.86
CA GLN A 65 -6.79 3.95 7.17
C GLN A 65 -6.11 5.12 7.90
N SER A 66 -6.88 6.08 8.40
CA SER A 66 -6.35 7.22 9.16
C SER A 66 -5.81 6.80 10.52
N LEU A 67 -6.51 5.87 11.20
CA LEU A 67 -6.10 5.35 12.50
C LEU A 67 -4.74 4.64 12.42
N ILE A 68 -4.53 3.73 11.48
CA ILE A 68 -3.25 3.00 11.38
C ILE A 68 -2.06 3.86 10.95
N HIS A 69 -2.30 5.01 10.30
CA HIS A 69 -1.25 5.93 9.85
C HIS A 69 -1.00 7.10 10.81
N GLU A 70 -1.79 7.23 11.87
CA GLU A 70 -1.53 8.23 12.90
C GLU A 70 -0.19 7.94 13.59
N PRO A 71 0.69 8.96 13.74
CA PRO A 71 2.05 8.75 14.24
C PRO A 71 2.14 8.02 15.58
N THR A 72 1.26 8.31 16.54
CA THR A 72 1.31 7.65 17.86
C THR A 72 1.01 6.16 17.76
N PHE A 73 0.06 5.75 16.92
CA PHE A 73 -0.23 4.35 16.63
C PHE A 73 0.90 3.70 15.81
N ARG A 74 1.34 4.39 14.74
CA ARG A 74 2.38 3.87 13.84
C ARG A 74 3.69 3.56 14.55
N PHE A 75 4.07 4.37 15.54
CA PHE A 75 5.30 4.17 16.33
C PHE A 75 5.12 3.19 17.51
N ALA A 76 3.89 2.97 17.96
CA ALA A 76 3.60 2.02 19.03
C ALA A 76 3.65 0.57 18.56
N VAL A 77 3.21 0.30 17.33
CA VAL A 77 3.22 -1.03 16.72
C VAL A 77 4.57 -1.26 16.05
N ASP A 78 5.15 -2.46 16.23
CA ASP A 78 6.38 -2.79 15.53
C ASP A 78 6.21 -2.72 14.02
N SER A 79 7.33 -2.48 13.32
CA SER A 79 7.31 -2.16 11.89
C SER A 79 6.79 -3.30 11.02
N ASP A 80 7.03 -4.55 11.43
CA ASP A 80 6.67 -5.74 10.66
C ASP A 80 5.17 -6.04 10.78
N THR A 81 4.67 -6.06 12.02
CA THR A 81 3.23 -6.20 12.30
C THR A 81 2.41 -5.09 11.66
N TRP A 82 2.86 -3.83 11.78
CA TRP A 82 2.18 -2.71 11.15
C TRP A 82 2.13 -2.85 9.62
N GLY A 83 3.21 -3.31 9.00
CA GLY A 83 3.30 -3.48 7.55
C GLY A 83 2.23 -4.40 6.97
N LYS A 84 1.73 -5.36 7.76
CA LYS A 84 0.67 -6.30 7.36
C LYS A 84 -0.73 -5.68 7.35
N MET A 85 -0.97 -4.61 8.11
CA MET A 85 -2.29 -3.97 8.22
C MET A 85 -2.78 -3.34 6.89
N PRO A 86 -1.97 -2.55 6.14
CA PRO A 86 -2.37 -2.04 4.84
C PRO A 86 -2.76 -3.14 3.84
N PHE A 87 -2.09 -4.30 3.90
CA PHE A 87 -2.43 -5.46 3.08
C PHE A 87 -3.83 -5.99 3.41
N ILE A 88 -4.15 -6.19 4.70
CA ILE A 88 -5.49 -6.64 5.16
C ILE A 88 -6.56 -5.65 4.69
N ILE A 89 -6.32 -4.35 4.81
CA ILE A 89 -7.25 -3.32 4.36
C ILE A 89 -7.45 -3.37 2.86
N LYS A 90 -6.37 -3.44 2.09
CA LYS A 90 -6.39 -3.49 0.62
C LYS A 90 -7.18 -4.69 0.12
N LEU A 91 -6.92 -5.88 0.68
CA LEU A 91 -7.58 -7.11 0.29
C LEU A 91 -9.06 -7.13 0.68
N GLY A 92 -9.39 -6.67 1.88
CA GLY A 92 -10.78 -6.53 2.34
C GLY A 92 -11.59 -5.55 1.49
N ASN A 93 -11.01 -4.42 1.08
CA ASN A 93 -11.64 -3.47 0.17
C ASN A 93 -11.86 -4.06 -1.21
N LEU A 94 -10.86 -4.79 -1.74
CA LEU A 94 -10.97 -5.46 -3.03
C LEU A 94 -12.14 -6.45 -3.03
N ALA A 95 -12.26 -7.25 -1.97
CA ALA A 95 -13.32 -8.26 -1.83
C ALA A 95 -14.74 -7.67 -1.84
N VAL A 96 -14.90 -6.41 -1.42
CA VAL A 96 -16.21 -5.70 -1.44
C VAL A 96 -16.53 -5.07 -2.79
N HIS A 97 -15.52 -4.54 -3.49
CA HIS A 97 -15.75 -3.61 -4.61
C HIS A 97 -15.45 -4.18 -6.00
N THR A 98 -14.98 -5.41 -6.10
CA THR A 98 -14.61 -6.00 -7.40
C THR A 98 -15.17 -7.40 -7.58
N GLU A 99 -15.48 -7.78 -8.84
CA GLU A 99 -15.78 -9.15 -9.24
C GLU A 99 -14.54 -10.08 -9.24
N ARG A 100 -13.38 -9.58 -8.87
CA ARG A 100 -12.14 -10.37 -8.80
C ARG A 100 -12.18 -11.30 -7.61
N SER A 101 -11.96 -12.58 -7.87
CA SER A 101 -11.92 -13.61 -6.81
C SER A 101 -10.67 -13.43 -5.94
N VAL A 102 -10.88 -13.31 -4.63
CA VAL A 102 -9.81 -13.42 -3.63
C VAL A 102 -9.38 -14.88 -3.56
N GLN A 103 -8.09 -15.14 -3.72
CA GLN A 103 -7.58 -16.51 -3.62
C GLN A 103 -7.50 -16.95 -2.16
N PRO A 104 -7.63 -18.26 -1.87
CA PRO A 104 -7.48 -18.79 -0.51
C PRO A 104 -6.14 -18.38 0.15
N SER A 105 -5.04 -18.39 -0.61
CA SER A 105 -3.71 -17.96 -0.12
C SER A 105 -3.70 -16.52 0.40
N ASP A 106 -4.45 -15.63 -0.26
CA ASP A 106 -4.50 -14.22 0.06
C ASP A 106 -5.31 -13.98 1.34
N ALA A 107 -6.43 -14.70 1.48
CA ALA A 107 -7.24 -14.70 2.69
C ALA A 107 -6.47 -15.28 3.89
N LEU A 108 -5.66 -16.34 3.67
CA LEU A 108 -4.80 -16.90 4.70
C LEU A 108 -3.73 -15.91 5.16
N ALA A 109 -3.12 -15.17 4.22
CA ALA A 109 -2.16 -14.12 4.56
C ALA A 109 -2.81 -13.01 5.40
N SER A 110 -4.08 -12.64 5.12
CA SER A 110 -4.82 -11.68 5.95
C SER A 110 -5.10 -12.21 7.35
N LEU A 111 -5.47 -13.50 7.49
CA LEU A 111 -5.67 -14.14 8.80
C LEU A 111 -4.38 -14.15 9.63
N ARG A 112 -3.25 -14.50 8.99
CA ARG A 112 -1.94 -14.50 9.65
C ARG A 112 -1.54 -13.10 10.13
N GLY A 113 -1.71 -12.08 9.28
CA GLY A 113 -1.41 -10.69 9.66
C GLY A 113 -2.33 -10.18 10.78
N LEU A 114 -3.62 -10.53 10.74
CA LEU A 114 -4.57 -10.22 11.82
C LEU A 114 -4.17 -10.91 13.13
N PHE A 115 -3.81 -12.20 13.08
CA PHE A 115 -3.36 -12.97 14.24
C PHE A 115 -2.17 -12.31 14.92
N GLU A 116 -1.19 -11.90 14.16
CA GLU A 116 0.02 -11.26 14.68
C GLU A 116 -0.29 -9.91 15.34
N PHE A 117 -1.19 -9.12 14.75
CA PHE A 117 -1.60 -7.87 15.37
C PHE A 117 -2.37 -8.09 16.69
N VAL A 118 -3.29 -9.04 16.76
CA VAL A 118 -3.98 -9.30 18.03
C VAL A 118 -3.07 -9.96 19.07
N GLN A 119 -2.06 -10.69 18.64
CA GLN A 119 -1.00 -11.18 19.52
C GLN A 119 -0.13 -10.02 20.09
N TRP A 120 0.16 -9.02 19.24
CA TRP A 120 0.80 -7.79 19.71
C TRP A 120 -0.05 -7.04 20.74
N ILE A 121 -1.38 -6.99 20.55
CA ILE A 121 -2.30 -6.44 21.55
C ILE A 121 -2.19 -7.22 22.87
N ASP A 122 -2.21 -8.55 22.81
CA ASP A 122 -2.09 -9.41 24.00
C ASP A 122 -0.73 -9.25 24.69
N TYR A 123 0.34 -9.09 23.92
CA TYR A 123 1.67 -8.78 24.43
C TYR A 123 1.69 -7.45 25.18
N CYS A 124 1.11 -6.40 24.64
CA CYS A 124 1.13 -5.07 25.24
C CYS A 124 0.21 -4.94 26.44
N TYR A 125 -1.02 -5.44 26.34
CA TYR A 125 -2.10 -5.14 27.27
C TYR A 125 -2.60 -6.36 28.07
N GLY A 126 -2.32 -7.57 27.62
CA GLY A 126 -2.78 -8.78 28.28
C GLY A 126 -2.02 -9.11 29.57
N ALA A 127 -2.74 -9.45 30.65
CA ALA A 127 -2.12 -9.86 31.92
C ALA A 127 -1.32 -11.17 31.77
N ASP A 128 -1.89 -12.16 31.08
CA ASP A 128 -1.32 -13.50 30.91
C ASP A 128 -0.93 -13.73 29.45
N TYR A 129 0.08 -12.99 28.99
CA TYR A 129 0.61 -13.17 27.64
C TYR A 129 1.35 -14.50 27.51
N GLN A 130 1.05 -15.21 26.43
CA GLN A 130 1.81 -16.37 25.98
C GLN A 130 2.15 -16.19 24.51
N GLU A 131 3.40 -16.40 24.15
CA GLU A 131 3.81 -16.39 22.74
C GLU A 131 3.16 -17.57 22.01
N ARG A 132 2.56 -17.27 20.84
CA ARG A 132 1.87 -18.26 19.99
C ARG A 132 2.27 -18.03 18.55
N THR A 133 2.32 -19.09 17.80
CA THR A 133 2.51 -19.08 16.34
C THR A 133 1.20 -19.40 15.64
N PHE A 134 0.99 -18.80 14.47
CA PHE A 134 -0.16 -19.14 13.64
C PHE A 134 -0.02 -20.55 13.07
N ASP A 135 -0.97 -21.41 13.36
CA ASP A 135 -1.00 -22.80 12.87
C ASP A 135 -2.00 -22.95 11.73
N GLU A 136 -1.51 -23.16 10.53
CA GLU A 136 -2.35 -23.36 9.32
C GLU A 136 -3.23 -24.60 9.43
N ASN A 137 -2.84 -25.62 10.22
CA ASN A 137 -3.63 -26.85 10.39
C ASN A 137 -4.90 -26.62 11.24
N LEU A 138 -4.95 -25.55 12.01
CA LEU A 138 -6.16 -25.16 12.76
C LEU A 138 -7.19 -24.43 11.90
N VAL A 139 -6.79 -23.97 10.72
CA VAL A 139 -7.70 -23.32 9.78
C VAL A 139 -8.62 -24.41 9.15
N PRO A 140 -9.95 -24.24 9.15
CA PRO A 140 -10.86 -25.25 8.63
C PRO A 140 -10.56 -25.64 7.19
N THR A 141 -10.54 -26.94 6.87
CA THR A 141 -10.22 -27.50 5.53
C THR A 141 -11.41 -28.12 4.79
N GLY A 142 -12.62 -28.06 5.33
CA GLY A 142 -13.80 -28.70 4.76
C GLY A 142 -14.61 -27.79 3.83
N LYS A 143 -15.15 -28.35 2.71
CA LYS A 143 -16.14 -27.65 1.88
C LYS A 143 -17.45 -27.49 2.66
N VAL A 144 -17.68 -26.33 3.22
CA VAL A 144 -18.99 -25.94 3.76
C VAL A 144 -19.79 -25.30 2.62
N ALA A 145 -20.98 -25.80 2.33
CA ALA A 145 -21.88 -25.19 1.36
C ALA A 145 -22.22 -23.77 1.82
N VAL A 146 -21.91 -22.77 0.99
CA VAL A 146 -22.12 -21.36 1.30
C VAL A 146 -23.61 -21.05 1.11
N ASP A 147 -24.32 -20.80 2.19
CA ASP A 147 -25.64 -20.20 2.14
C ASP A 147 -25.50 -18.67 2.11
N THR A 148 -25.60 -18.11 0.90
CA THR A 148 -25.51 -16.66 0.64
C THR A 148 -26.53 -15.83 1.43
N ARG A 149 -27.65 -16.45 1.89
CA ARG A 149 -28.62 -15.78 2.77
C ARG A 149 -28.06 -15.57 4.18
N LYS A 150 -27.33 -16.55 4.72
CA LYS A 150 -26.67 -16.43 6.03
C LYS A 150 -25.57 -15.34 6.05
N ILE A 151 -24.90 -15.09 4.92
CA ILE A 151 -23.88 -14.04 4.82
C ILE A 151 -24.53 -12.65 4.94
N LYS A 152 -25.65 -12.41 4.24
CA LYS A 152 -26.42 -11.16 4.35
C LYS A 152 -27.08 -10.98 5.72
N GLU A 153 -27.51 -12.06 6.35
CA GLU A 153 -28.03 -12.04 7.73
C GLU A 153 -26.93 -11.71 8.73
N GLN A 154 -25.71 -12.19 8.52
CA GLN A 154 -24.55 -11.86 9.36
C GLN A 154 -24.06 -10.42 9.19
N GLU A 155 -24.12 -9.84 7.99
CA GLU A 155 -23.90 -8.40 7.79
C GLU A 155 -24.93 -7.56 8.55
N SER A 156 -26.22 -7.91 8.45
CA SER A 156 -27.29 -7.24 9.20
C SER A 156 -27.17 -7.40 10.72
N LEU A 157 -26.68 -8.55 11.19
CA LEU A 157 -26.43 -8.81 12.61
C LEU A 157 -25.24 -8.00 13.14
N LEU A 158 -24.23 -7.76 12.31
CA LEU A 158 -23.09 -6.90 12.64
C LEU A 158 -23.51 -5.43 12.82
N ASP A 159 -24.41 -4.94 11.96
CA ASP A 159 -24.96 -3.58 12.09
C ASP A 159 -25.86 -3.42 13.34
N GLN A 160 -26.58 -4.48 13.75
CA GLN A 160 -27.38 -4.47 14.98
C GLN A 160 -26.53 -4.46 16.28
N LYS A 161 -25.25 -4.85 16.20
CA LYS A 161 -24.33 -4.84 17.34
C LYS A 161 -23.61 -3.51 17.57
N ASP A 162 -23.88 -2.48 16.80
CA ASP A 162 -23.20 -1.20 16.95
C ASP A 162 -23.43 -0.55 18.34
N ALA A 163 -24.60 -0.73 18.93
CA ALA A 163 -24.90 -0.25 20.29
C ALA A 163 -24.12 -1.03 21.38
N GLU A 164 -23.93 -2.35 21.20
CA GLU A 164 -23.14 -3.19 22.09
C GLU A 164 -21.65 -2.86 21.99
N ILE A 165 -21.19 -2.63 20.77
CA ILE A 165 -19.80 -2.18 20.47
C ILE A 165 -19.53 -0.83 21.15
N GLU A 166 -20.45 0.12 21.08
CA GLU A 166 -20.30 1.44 21.71
C GLU A 166 -20.30 1.36 23.23
N ALA A 167 -21.12 0.49 23.81
CA ALA A 167 -21.11 0.24 25.25
C ALA A 167 -19.78 -0.37 25.73
N LEU A 168 -19.25 -1.35 24.98
CA LEU A 168 -17.95 -1.97 25.26
C LEU A 168 -16.82 -0.97 25.15
N ARG A 169 -16.82 -0.07 24.14
CA ARG A 169 -15.83 1.01 24.00
C ARG A 169 -15.81 1.91 25.23
N LYS A 170 -16.97 2.35 25.75
CA LYS A 170 -17.05 3.18 26.95
C LYS A 170 -16.48 2.49 28.19
N GLN A 171 -16.70 1.18 28.35
CA GLN A 171 -16.10 0.41 29.44
C GLN A 171 -14.58 0.36 29.30
N ILE A 172 -14.06 0.14 28.10
CA ILE A 172 -12.61 0.12 27.82
C ILE A 172 -11.98 1.49 28.11
N GLU A 173 -12.63 2.59 27.71
CA GLU A 173 -12.16 3.96 28.00
C GLU A 173 -12.02 4.23 29.51
N GLN A 174 -12.94 3.70 30.33
CA GLN A 174 -12.84 3.83 31.80
C GLN A 174 -11.59 3.14 32.36
N MET A 175 -11.15 2.06 31.71
CA MET A 175 -9.97 1.29 32.12
C MET A 175 -8.67 1.75 31.45
N SER A 176 -8.72 2.74 30.59
CA SER A 176 -7.62 3.13 29.70
C SER A 176 -6.34 3.55 30.44
N THR A 177 -6.45 4.18 31.62
CA THR A 177 -5.26 4.54 32.45
C THR A 177 -4.50 3.31 32.89
N ARG A 178 -5.20 2.25 33.27
CA ARG A 178 -4.61 0.97 33.66
C ARG A 178 -3.93 0.30 32.47
N TYR A 179 -4.62 0.19 31.34
CA TYR A 179 -4.05 -0.44 30.14
C TYR A 179 -2.80 0.27 29.61
N THR A 180 -2.80 1.61 29.67
CA THR A 180 -1.61 2.38 29.25
C THR A 180 -0.40 2.07 30.16
N ALA A 181 -0.61 2.01 31.48
CA ALA A 181 0.46 1.67 32.42
C ALA A 181 0.94 0.21 32.25
N GLU A 182 0.00 -0.73 32.07
CA GLU A 182 0.31 -2.14 31.81
C GLU A 182 1.13 -2.31 30.53
N LYS A 183 0.80 -1.59 29.43
CA LYS A 183 1.60 -1.61 28.21
C LYS A 183 3.06 -1.19 28.47
N GLU A 184 3.27 -0.07 29.14
CA GLU A 184 4.61 0.44 29.42
C GLU A 184 5.44 -0.53 30.28
N GLN A 185 4.81 -1.20 31.24
CA GLN A 185 5.45 -2.22 32.05
C GLN A 185 5.75 -3.48 31.23
N HIS A 186 4.78 -4.01 30.51
CA HIS A 186 4.93 -5.23 29.72
C HIS A 186 5.99 -5.12 28.63
N GLN A 187 6.09 -3.96 27.95
CA GLN A 187 7.14 -3.72 26.96
C GLN A 187 8.56 -3.71 27.54
N LYS A 188 8.71 -3.46 28.86
CA LYS A 188 10.00 -3.56 29.54
C LYS A 188 10.33 -5.00 29.98
N GLU A 189 9.31 -5.77 30.33
CA GLU A 189 9.44 -7.12 30.89
C GLU A 189 9.42 -8.23 29.85
N ARG A 190 8.89 -7.96 28.67
CA ARG A 190 8.63 -8.95 27.62
C ARG A 190 9.29 -8.55 26.31
N THR A 191 9.60 -9.55 25.48
CA THR A 191 10.06 -9.33 24.10
C THR A 191 8.98 -9.82 23.15
N PHE A 192 8.57 -8.96 22.22
CA PHE A 192 7.71 -9.34 21.11
C PHE A 192 8.57 -9.63 19.89
N GLN A 193 8.37 -10.78 19.28
CA GLN A 193 9.07 -11.16 18.05
C GLN A 193 8.01 -11.43 16.97
N PRO A 194 7.87 -10.53 15.98
CA PRO A 194 7.04 -10.80 14.82
C PRO A 194 7.63 -11.95 14.00
N GLU A 195 6.78 -12.65 13.25
CA GLU A 195 7.21 -13.74 12.37
C GLU A 195 8.12 -13.18 11.26
N ASP A 196 9.42 -13.47 11.29
CA ASP A 196 10.35 -13.11 10.23
C ASP A 196 10.24 -14.11 9.07
N LEU A 197 9.51 -13.72 8.03
CA LEU A 197 9.32 -14.51 6.84
C LEU A 197 10.59 -14.53 5.98
N SER A 198 10.97 -15.71 5.47
CA SER A 198 12.02 -15.80 4.48
C SER A 198 11.67 -14.97 3.23
N GLU A 199 12.69 -14.57 2.46
CA GLU A 199 12.50 -13.79 1.23
C GLU A 199 11.56 -14.49 0.25
N PHE A 200 11.69 -15.81 0.10
CA PHE A 200 10.79 -16.62 -0.73
C PHE A 200 9.33 -16.54 -0.23
N LYS A 201 9.07 -16.69 1.08
CA LYS A 201 7.72 -16.58 1.64
C LYS A 201 7.18 -15.15 1.50
N THR A 202 8.02 -14.13 1.68
CA THR A 202 7.65 -12.72 1.47
C THR A 202 7.18 -12.49 0.04
N ARG A 203 7.90 -13.03 -0.96
CA ARG A 203 7.50 -12.95 -2.37
C ARG A 203 6.13 -13.58 -2.58
N LYS A 204 5.95 -14.82 -2.16
CA LYS A 204 4.72 -15.59 -2.41
C LYS A 204 3.50 -15.03 -1.69
N ILE A 205 3.66 -14.55 -0.46
CA ILE A 205 2.53 -14.09 0.36
C ILE A 205 2.13 -12.64 0.04
N TYR A 206 3.10 -11.76 -0.22
CA TYR A 206 2.81 -10.33 -0.35
C TYR A 206 3.06 -9.78 -1.76
N ILE A 207 4.22 -10.07 -2.36
CA ILE A 207 4.61 -9.45 -3.62
C ILE A 207 3.85 -10.05 -4.80
N ASP A 208 3.71 -11.38 -4.87
CA ASP A 208 2.91 -12.05 -5.91
C ASP A 208 1.46 -11.58 -5.88
N VAL A 209 0.91 -11.42 -4.67
CA VAL A 209 -0.46 -10.94 -4.50
C VAL A 209 -0.59 -9.50 -4.98
N ASP A 210 0.34 -8.63 -4.62
CA ASP A 210 0.33 -7.24 -5.06
C ASP A 210 0.42 -7.12 -6.59
N LEU A 211 1.29 -7.89 -7.22
CA LEU A 211 1.41 -7.97 -8.68
C LEU A 211 0.11 -8.47 -9.34
N LYS A 212 -0.49 -9.54 -8.83
CA LYS A 212 -1.78 -10.06 -9.33
C LYS A 212 -2.90 -9.03 -9.19
N LEU A 213 -2.96 -8.31 -8.07
CA LEU A 213 -3.93 -7.24 -7.84
C LEU A 213 -3.78 -6.07 -8.84
N MET A 214 -2.54 -5.80 -9.26
CA MET A 214 -2.25 -4.82 -10.30
C MET A 214 -2.52 -5.34 -11.72
N GLY A 215 -2.97 -6.59 -11.87
CA GLY A 215 -3.35 -7.20 -13.14
C GLY A 215 -2.22 -7.90 -13.87
N TRP A 216 -1.06 -8.11 -13.22
CA TRP A 216 0.05 -8.88 -13.79
C TRP A 216 -0.27 -10.37 -13.82
N LYS A 217 0.16 -11.05 -14.89
CA LYS A 217 -0.12 -12.47 -15.16
C LYS A 217 1.16 -13.30 -15.07
N PHE A 218 1.16 -14.29 -14.20
CA PHE A 218 2.30 -15.19 -13.98
C PHE A 218 2.30 -16.41 -14.90
N THR A 219 1.12 -16.81 -15.39
CA THR A 219 0.93 -18.04 -16.16
C THR A 219 -0.01 -17.80 -17.35
N GLY A 220 0.03 -18.73 -18.31
CA GLY A 220 -0.81 -18.66 -19.52
C GLY A 220 -0.11 -18.02 -20.72
N PRO A 221 -0.78 -17.98 -21.89
CA PRO A 221 -0.19 -17.45 -23.12
C PRO A 221 0.13 -15.96 -23.07
N ASP A 222 -0.55 -15.22 -22.17
CA ASP A 222 -0.33 -13.78 -21.93
C ASP A 222 0.48 -13.51 -20.66
N ALA A 223 1.27 -14.47 -20.19
CA ALA A 223 2.13 -14.29 -19.03
C ALA A 223 3.11 -13.13 -19.27
N ASP A 224 3.17 -12.20 -18.32
CA ASP A 224 3.95 -10.98 -18.43
C ASP A 224 4.84 -10.73 -17.21
N VAL A 225 4.88 -11.70 -16.29
CA VAL A 225 5.80 -11.76 -15.16
C VAL A 225 6.68 -12.98 -15.32
N GLN A 226 7.98 -12.79 -15.23
CA GLN A 226 8.94 -13.89 -15.10
C GLN A 226 9.63 -13.80 -13.75
N GLU A 227 9.50 -14.89 -12.97
CA GLU A 227 10.13 -15.02 -11.65
C GLU A 227 11.54 -15.60 -11.81
N GLU A 228 12.43 -15.23 -10.90
CA GLU A 228 13.81 -15.72 -10.85
C GLU A 228 14.51 -15.65 -12.22
N TYR A 229 14.33 -14.52 -12.90
CA TYR A 229 14.83 -14.34 -14.25
C TYR A 229 16.36 -14.34 -14.27
N ARG A 230 16.93 -15.33 -14.98
CA ARG A 230 18.38 -15.47 -15.12
C ARG A 230 18.95 -14.38 -16.00
N VAL A 231 19.92 -13.63 -15.47
CA VAL A 231 20.74 -12.65 -16.19
C VAL A 231 22.20 -13.10 -16.20
N GLU A 232 22.90 -12.78 -17.28
CA GLU A 232 24.31 -13.13 -17.48
C GLU A 232 25.15 -11.85 -17.54
N ASP A 233 26.46 -12.00 -17.37
CA ASP A 233 27.42 -10.91 -17.49
C ASP A 233 27.17 -9.71 -16.55
N MET A 234 26.86 -9.99 -15.30
CA MET A 234 26.73 -8.94 -14.29
C MET A 234 28.09 -8.24 -14.08
N ALA A 235 28.07 -6.91 -14.08
CA ALA A 235 29.27 -6.11 -13.81
C ALA A 235 29.85 -6.45 -12.42
N GLY A 236 31.12 -6.83 -12.38
CA GLY A 236 31.81 -7.24 -11.15
C GLY A 236 31.67 -8.73 -10.78
N MET A 237 30.92 -9.53 -11.55
CA MET A 237 30.77 -10.98 -11.35
C MET A 237 30.88 -11.75 -12.68
N PRO A 238 32.04 -11.69 -13.36
CA PRO A 238 32.21 -12.36 -14.65
C PRO A 238 32.01 -13.88 -14.52
N GLY A 239 31.15 -14.43 -15.38
CA GLY A 239 30.86 -15.87 -15.43
C GLY A 239 29.90 -16.40 -14.36
N GLN A 240 29.38 -15.57 -13.48
CA GLN A 240 28.32 -15.97 -12.53
C GLN A 240 26.97 -15.38 -12.97
N PRO A 241 25.93 -16.23 -13.14
CA PRO A 241 24.60 -15.73 -13.44
C PRO A 241 23.98 -15.07 -12.20
N GLY A 242 23.26 -13.97 -12.42
CA GLY A 242 22.37 -13.39 -11.42
C GLY A 242 20.92 -13.86 -11.64
N PHE A 243 20.10 -13.74 -10.61
CA PHE A 243 18.67 -14.06 -10.68
C PHE A 243 17.88 -12.86 -10.18
N CYS A 244 17.17 -12.20 -11.10
CA CYS A 244 16.26 -11.12 -10.76
C CYS A 244 14.95 -11.72 -10.22
N ASP A 245 14.49 -11.28 -9.07
CA ASP A 245 13.29 -11.84 -8.45
C ASP A 245 12.08 -11.80 -9.37
N TYR A 246 11.83 -10.64 -10.03
CA TYR A 246 10.81 -10.53 -11.07
C TYR A 246 11.25 -9.60 -12.19
N VAL A 247 10.93 -10.00 -13.42
CA VAL A 247 10.97 -9.12 -14.59
C VAL A 247 9.54 -8.98 -15.13
N LEU A 248 9.09 -7.74 -15.28
CA LEU A 248 7.77 -7.37 -15.77
C LEU A 248 7.85 -6.95 -17.23
N PHE A 249 7.11 -7.64 -18.10
CA PHE A 249 7.17 -7.45 -19.55
C PHE A 249 5.97 -6.67 -20.08
N GLY A 250 6.22 -5.84 -21.11
CA GLY A 250 5.18 -5.15 -21.87
C GLY A 250 4.48 -6.06 -22.87
N LYS A 251 3.43 -5.52 -23.53
CA LYS A 251 2.75 -6.20 -24.62
C LYS A 251 3.64 -6.47 -25.84
N ASP A 252 4.72 -5.71 -25.95
CA ASP A 252 5.75 -5.81 -26.99
C ASP A 252 6.82 -6.88 -26.68
N GLY A 253 6.69 -7.59 -25.58
CA GLY A 253 7.65 -8.61 -25.13
C GLY A 253 8.96 -8.03 -24.59
N LEU A 254 9.07 -6.71 -24.42
CA LEU A 254 10.26 -6.07 -23.88
C LEU A 254 10.07 -5.76 -22.38
N PRO A 255 11.16 -5.75 -21.58
CA PRO A 255 11.07 -5.51 -20.15
C PRO A 255 10.63 -4.07 -19.85
N LEU A 256 9.63 -3.91 -18.98
CA LEU A 256 9.17 -2.63 -18.45
C LEU A 256 9.80 -2.30 -17.11
N ALA A 257 9.93 -3.31 -16.25
CA ALA A 257 10.51 -3.12 -14.92
C ALA A 257 11.18 -4.40 -14.38
N VAL A 258 12.13 -4.20 -13.49
CA VAL A 258 12.66 -5.21 -12.58
C VAL A 258 12.14 -4.95 -11.18
N VAL A 259 11.88 -6.02 -10.43
CA VAL A 259 11.52 -5.94 -9.02
C VAL A 259 12.49 -6.80 -8.22
N GLU A 260 13.17 -6.18 -7.29
CA GLU A 260 14.04 -6.85 -6.32
C GLU A 260 13.35 -6.93 -4.98
N ALA A 261 13.20 -8.13 -4.47
CA ALA A 261 12.52 -8.41 -3.21
C ALA A 261 13.52 -8.52 -2.05
N LYS A 262 13.07 -8.20 -0.87
CA LYS A 262 13.79 -8.44 0.39
C LYS A 262 12.82 -9.01 1.42
N ARG A 263 13.35 -9.63 2.48
CA ARG A 263 12.54 -10.11 3.62
C ARG A 263 11.75 -8.96 4.24
N THR A 264 10.61 -9.27 4.82
CA THR A 264 9.75 -8.30 5.53
C THR A 264 10.50 -7.47 6.57
N SER A 265 11.45 -8.06 7.27
CA SER A 265 12.28 -7.42 8.31
C SER A 265 13.44 -6.57 7.78
N LYS A 266 13.68 -6.55 6.46
CA LYS A 266 14.81 -5.82 5.86
C LYS A 266 14.35 -4.55 5.13
N ASP A 267 15.24 -3.55 5.14
CA ASP A 267 15.06 -2.35 4.33
C ASP A 267 15.15 -2.72 2.83
N PRO A 268 14.11 -2.44 2.02
CA PRO A 268 14.12 -2.69 0.58
C PRO A 268 15.29 -2.03 -0.15
N ASN A 269 15.81 -0.92 0.37
CA ASN A 269 16.91 -0.18 -0.26
C ASN A 269 18.22 -0.97 -0.34
N ILE A 270 18.38 -2.02 0.45
CA ILE A 270 19.53 -2.95 0.36
C ILE A 270 19.61 -3.57 -1.03
N GLY A 271 18.48 -3.85 -1.69
CA GLY A 271 18.39 -4.41 -3.04
C GLY A 271 18.67 -3.43 -4.18
N ARG A 272 18.86 -2.13 -3.90
CA ARG A 272 18.97 -1.10 -4.92
C ARG A 272 20.10 -1.35 -5.94
N LYS A 273 21.29 -1.73 -5.47
CA LYS A 273 22.44 -2.01 -6.35
C LYS A 273 22.18 -3.23 -7.25
N GLN A 274 21.55 -4.27 -6.70
CA GLN A 274 21.17 -5.46 -7.46
C GLN A 274 20.17 -5.12 -8.56
N ALA A 275 19.12 -4.36 -8.26
CA ALA A 275 18.13 -3.94 -9.25
C ALA A 275 18.77 -3.13 -10.41
N VAL A 276 19.75 -2.26 -10.12
CA VAL A 276 20.49 -1.54 -11.17
C VAL A 276 21.30 -2.49 -12.04
N LEU A 277 22.03 -3.44 -11.45
CA LEU A 277 22.82 -4.42 -12.21
C LEU A 277 21.93 -5.30 -13.10
N TYR A 278 20.77 -5.68 -12.62
CA TYR A 278 19.79 -6.42 -13.44
C TYR A 278 19.23 -5.56 -14.57
N ALA A 279 18.94 -4.29 -14.31
CA ALA A 279 18.52 -3.36 -15.35
C ALA A 279 19.59 -3.20 -16.44
N ASP A 280 20.88 -3.11 -16.07
CA ASP A 280 22.01 -3.04 -17.00
C ASP A 280 22.10 -4.30 -17.90
N CYS A 281 21.91 -5.47 -17.31
CA CYS A 281 21.93 -6.74 -18.06
C CYS A 281 20.76 -6.84 -19.04
N LEU A 282 19.55 -6.46 -18.60
CA LEU A 282 18.36 -6.48 -19.45
C LEU A 282 18.41 -5.44 -20.55
N GLU A 283 18.97 -4.26 -20.29
CA GLU A 283 19.20 -3.23 -21.31
C GLU A 283 20.14 -3.74 -22.42
N ARG A 284 21.25 -4.38 -22.06
CA ARG A 284 22.17 -5.00 -23.05
C ARG A 284 21.48 -6.08 -23.86
N LYS A 285 20.61 -6.90 -23.23
CA LYS A 285 19.94 -8.01 -23.89
C LYS A 285 18.78 -7.58 -24.79
N PHE A 286 17.98 -6.62 -24.35
CA PHE A 286 16.72 -6.22 -25.00
C PHE A 286 16.79 -4.85 -25.70
N GLY A 287 17.86 -4.10 -25.51
CA GLY A 287 17.97 -2.71 -26.03
C GLY A 287 17.08 -1.71 -25.33
N ARG A 288 16.43 -2.09 -24.23
CA ARG A 288 15.54 -1.22 -23.45
C ARG A 288 15.84 -1.36 -21.95
N ARG A 289 16.20 -0.23 -21.33
CA ARG A 289 16.42 -0.18 -19.89
C ARG A 289 15.12 -0.26 -19.13
N PRO A 290 14.88 -1.29 -18.30
CA PRO A 290 13.70 -1.36 -17.47
C PRO A 290 13.74 -0.33 -16.33
N MET A 291 12.58 0.06 -15.81
CA MET A 291 12.44 0.76 -14.54
C MET A 291 12.72 -0.19 -13.39
N MET A 292 12.93 0.34 -12.20
CA MET A 292 13.37 -0.46 -11.07
C MET A 292 12.45 -0.29 -9.87
N PHE A 293 12.16 -1.42 -9.23
CA PHE A 293 11.50 -1.48 -7.93
C PHE A 293 12.35 -2.25 -6.94
N THR A 294 12.32 -1.82 -5.69
CA THR A 294 12.73 -2.64 -4.54
C THR A 294 11.58 -2.70 -3.54
N THR A 295 11.33 -3.87 -2.97
CA THR A 295 10.23 -4.06 -2.04
C THR A 295 10.54 -5.15 -1.00
N ASN A 296 9.96 -5.02 0.20
CA ASN A 296 9.91 -6.08 1.21
C ASN A 296 8.47 -6.58 1.45
N GLY A 297 7.57 -6.30 0.49
CA GLY A 297 6.16 -6.60 0.60
C GLY A 297 5.32 -5.51 1.28
N PHE A 298 5.93 -4.64 2.09
CA PHE A 298 5.23 -3.56 2.84
C PHE A 298 5.66 -2.17 2.39
N GLU A 299 6.95 -2.01 2.13
CA GLU A 299 7.51 -0.79 1.59
C GLU A 299 8.02 -1.05 0.18
N THR A 300 7.62 -0.19 -0.74
CA THR A 300 8.02 -0.28 -2.14
C THR A 300 8.65 1.03 -2.57
N TYR A 301 9.82 0.94 -3.20
CA TYR A 301 10.53 2.06 -3.80
C TYR A 301 10.59 1.86 -5.29
N PHE A 302 10.42 2.95 -6.01
CA PHE A 302 10.46 3.01 -7.47
C PHE A 302 11.44 4.08 -7.93
N TRP A 303 12.17 3.80 -9.00
CA TRP A 303 12.92 4.80 -9.72
C TRP A 303 13.09 4.43 -11.20
N ASP A 304 13.37 5.45 -11.94
CA ASP A 304 13.78 5.39 -13.34
C ASP A 304 15.03 6.26 -13.47
N ASP A 305 16.19 5.65 -13.51
CA ASP A 305 17.47 6.38 -13.49
C ASP A 305 17.69 7.27 -14.71
N GLN A 306 16.89 7.10 -15.77
CA GLN A 306 16.90 8.00 -16.93
C GLN A 306 16.02 9.25 -16.71
N THR A 307 14.98 9.17 -15.89
CA THR A 307 13.98 10.26 -15.81
C THR A 307 13.55 10.65 -14.39
N ALA A 308 13.82 9.81 -13.39
CA ALA A 308 13.21 9.99 -12.07
C ALA A 308 14.05 9.37 -10.94
N PRO A 309 14.41 10.15 -9.91
CA PRO A 309 15.09 9.63 -8.73
C PRO A 309 14.22 8.66 -7.96
N GLN A 310 14.87 7.85 -7.12
CA GLN A 310 14.19 6.91 -6.26
C GLN A 310 13.20 7.60 -5.31
N ARG A 311 12.02 7.03 -5.18
CA ARG A 311 10.97 7.49 -4.27
C ARG A 311 10.15 6.32 -3.73
N LYS A 312 9.61 6.48 -2.53
CA LYS A 312 8.63 5.55 -1.97
C LYS A 312 7.31 5.65 -2.75
N VAL A 313 6.70 4.52 -3.02
CA VAL A 313 5.41 4.39 -3.71
C VAL A 313 4.48 3.47 -2.92
N SER A 314 3.19 3.51 -3.23
CA SER A 314 2.18 2.71 -2.53
C SER A 314 2.15 1.22 -2.93
N GLY A 315 2.84 0.85 -4.00
CA GLY A 315 2.91 -0.52 -4.52
C GLY A 315 3.52 -0.54 -5.91
N ILE A 316 3.61 -1.72 -6.51
CA ILE A 316 4.10 -1.91 -7.87
C ILE A 316 3.02 -1.43 -8.85
N PHE A 317 3.44 -0.75 -9.91
CA PHE A 317 2.50 -0.16 -10.88
C PHE A 317 1.91 -1.23 -11.81
N CYS A 318 0.72 -0.97 -12.34
CA CYS A 318 0.14 -1.80 -13.39
C CYS A 318 0.90 -1.64 -14.73
N LYS A 319 0.69 -2.59 -15.64
CA LYS A 319 1.36 -2.63 -16.96
C LYS A 319 1.16 -1.34 -17.76
N ASP A 320 -0.08 -0.85 -17.82
CA ASP A 320 -0.40 0.34 -18.60
C ASP A 320 0.28 1.60 -18.05
N ASP A 321 0.43 1.71 -16.74
CA ASP A 321 1.14 2.85 -16.14
C ASP A 321 2.66 2.77 -16.37
N LEU A 322 3.26 1.59 -16.28
CA LEU A 322 4.67 1.41 -16.65
C LEU A 322 4.90 1.67 -18.13
N GLN A 323 3.99 1.23 -18.99
CA GLN A 323 4.08 1.51 -20.44
C GLN A 323 4.00 3.02 -20.72
N LYS A 324 3.08 3.75 -20.08
CA LYS A 324 3.00 5.22 -20.20
C LYS A 324 4.29 5.89 -19.74
N LEU A 325 4.89 5.43 -18.64
CA LEU A 325 6.16 5.97 -18.13
C LEU A 325 7.30 5.68 -19.12
N MET A 326 7.31 4.48 -19.73
CA MET A 326 8.30 4.11 -20.74
C MET A 326 8.18 4.99 -22.00
N ASN A 327 6.95 5.17 -22.50
CA ASN A 327 6.69 6.00 -23.68
C ASN A 327 7.12 7.46 -23.45
N ARG A 328 6.95 7.97 -22.23
CA ARG A 328 7.38 9.35 -21.90
C ARG A 328 8.88 9.58 -22.04
N ARG A 329 9.72 8.54 -21.98
CA ARG A 329 11.17 8.70 -22.21
C ARG A 329 11.48 9.19 -23.62
N THR A 330 10.69 8.77 -24.61
CA THR A 330 10.88 9.10 -26.03
C THR A 330 9.94 10.17 -26.54
N GLU A 331 8.74 10.32 -25.92
CA GLU A 331 7.71 11.25 -26.38
C GLU A 331 7.82 12.65 -25.76
N ARG A 332 8.59 12.80 -24.66
CA ARG A 332 8.76 14.11 -24.02
C ARG A 332 9.44 15.09 -24.96
N MET A 333 8.81 16.24 -25.13
CA MET A 333 9.38 17.36 -25.86
C MET A 333 10.20 18.23 -24.93
N ASP A 334 11.15 18.98 -25.49
CA ASP A 334 11.80 20.04 -24.75
C ASP A 334 10.78 21.10 -24.34
N LEU A 335 10.58 21.27 -23.03
CA LEU A 335 9.60 22.21 -22.49
C LEU A 335 9.91 23.67 -22.85
N MET A 336 11.18 24.00 -23.08
CA MET A 336 11.57 25.36 -23.48
C MET A 336 11.15 25.67 -24.92
N GLY A 337 10.98 24.65 -25.76
CA GLY A 337 10.45 24.75 -27.13
C GLY A 337 8.91 24.79 -27.21
N VAL A 338 8.19 24.43 -26.14
CA VAL A 338 6.71 24.48 -26.12
C VAL A 338 6.26 25.93 -25.94
N SER A 339 5.48 26.44 -26.89
CA SER A 339 4.93 27.80 -26.79
C SER A 339 3.90 27.92 -25.68
N ILE A 340 3.90 29.07 -24.98
CA ILE A 340 2.84 29.40 -24.03
C ILE A 340 1.68 30.02 -24.82
N ASP A 341 0.45 29.55 -24.57
CA ASP A 341 -0.72 30.07 -25.24
C ASP A 341 -1.14 31.41 -24.63
N ASP A 342 -1.09 32.47 -25.45
CA ASP A 342 -1.44 33.85 -25.06
C ASP A 342 -2.94 34.01 -24.73
N LYS A 343 -3.79 33.08 -25.20
CA LYS A 343 -5.21 33.07 -24.83
C LYS A 343 -5.42 32.67 -23.37
N ILE A 344 -4.55 31.77 -22.87
CA ILE A 344 -4.60 31.33 -21.46
C ILE A 344 -3.92 32.38 -20.56
N THR A 345 -2.71 32.84 -20.93
CA THR A 345 -2.01 33.87 -20.19
C THR A 345 -1.13 34.75 -21.11
N ASP A 346 -1.36 36.05 -21.03
CA ASP A 346 -0.65 37.08 -21.82
C ASP A 346 0.37 37.88 -21.02
N ARG A 347 0.31 37.87 -19.69
CA ARG A 347 1.15 38.67 -18.81
C ARG A 347 2.57 38.14 -18.73
N TYR A 348 3.53 39.02 -18.93
CA TYR A 348 4.92 38.63 -19.02
C TYR A 348 5.45 37.88 -17.80
N TYR A 349 5.12 38.34 -16.58
CA TYR A 349 5.56 37.72 -15.33
C TYR A 349 4.97 36.29 -15.13
N GLN A 350 3.77 36.03 -15.65
CA GLN A 350 3.18 34.69 -15.64
C GLN A 350 3.96 33.75 -16.58
N LYS A 351 4.29 34.25 -17.78
CA LYS A 351 5.10 33.50 -18.75
C LYS A 351 6.50 33.21 -18.20
N GLU A 352 7.14 34.16 -17.53
CA GLU A 352 8.43 33.95 -16.87
C GLU A 352 8.36 32.89 -15.77
N ALA A 353 7.32 32.96 -14.92
CA ALA A 353 7.09 31.96 -13.87
C ALA A 353 6.90 30.56 -14.44
N ILE A 354 6.14 30.42 -15.54
CA ILE A 354 5.94 29.14 -16.24
C ILE A 354 7.27 28.63 -16.80
N ARG A 355 8.04 29.50 -17.49
CA ARG A 355 9.35 29.12 -18.05
C ARG A 355 10.33 28.68 -16.97
N ALA A 356 10.41 29.40 -15.85
CA ALA A 356 11.27 29.04 -14.73
C ALA A 356 10.90 27.66 -14.15
N VAL A 357 9.61 27.34 -14.02
CA VAL A 357 9.17 26.01 -13.59
C VAL A 357 9.52 24.94 -14.62
N CYS A 358 9.30 25.21 -15.91
CA CYS A 358 9.66 24.28 -17.00
C CYS A 358 11.15 23.98 -17.04
N GLU A 359 11.98 24.99 -16.89
CA GLU A 359 13.44 24.84 -16.81
C GLU A 359 13.85 23.95 -15.63
N GLN A 360 13.32 24.22 -14.43
CA GLN A 360 13.60 23.38 -13.26
C GLN A 360 13.11 21.93 -13.43
N ILE A 361 11.93 21.73 -14.05
CA ILE A 361 11.45 20.38 -14.36
C ILE A 361 12.42 19.65 -15.30
N THR A 362 12.93 20.31 -16.31
CA THR A 362 13.93 19.76 -17.25
C THR A 362 15.24 19.39 -16.54
N GLN A 363 15.63 20.16 -15.52
CA GLN A 363 16.78 19.88 -14.66
C GLN A 363 16.51 18.75 -13.63
N GLY A 364 15.29 18.19 -13.58
CA GLY A 364 14.93 17.08 -12.70
C GLY A 364 14.30 17.46 -11.36
N PHE A 365 14.11 18.74 -11.10
CA PHE A 365 13.41 19.19 -9.88
C PHE A 365 11.91 18.83 -9.95
N ARG A 366 11.35 18.39 -8.82
CA ARG A 366 9.97 17.90 -8.74
C ARG A 366 9.05 18.70 -7.83
N LYS A 367 9.59 19.66 -7.11
CA LYS A 367 8.85 20.54 -6.18
C LYS A 367 9.14 21.97 -6.56
N HIS A 368 8.10 22.72 -6.82
CA HIS A 368 8.18 24.12 -7.21
C HIS A 368 7.26 24.96 -6.34
N LEU A 369 7.70 26.14 -5.94
CA LEU A 369 6.90 27.09 -5.19
C LEU A 369 6.78 28.38 -6.00
N LEU A 370 5.52 28.74 -6.34
CA LEU A 370 5.18 30.00 -6.95
C LEU A 370 4.45 30.88 -5.91
N VAL A 371 5.06 31.99 -5.53
CA VAL A 371 4.46 32.98 -4.60
C VAL A 371 3.87 34.09 -5.42
N MET A 372 2.55 34.21 -5.42
CA MET A 372 1.80 35.18 -6.23
C MET A 372 0.74 35.89 -5.37
N ALA A 373 0.64 37.20 -5.48
CA ALA A 373 -0.36 38.02 -4.78
C ALA A 373 -1.79 37.71 -5.23
N THR A 374 -2.78 38.11 -4.43
CA THR A 374 -4.20 37.97 -4.80
C THR A 374 -4.50 38.83 -6.04
N GLY A 375 -5.27 38.27 -6.99
CA GLY A 375 -5.64 39.00 -8.22
C GLY A 375 -4.60 38.94 -9.34
N THR A 376 -3.39 38.35 -9.14
CA THR A 376 -2.36 38.25 -10.16
C THR A 376 -2.55 37.08 -11.14
N GLY A 377 -3.64 36.32 -11.02
CA GLY A 377 -3.98 35.23 -11.95
C GLY A 377 -3.31 33.89 -11.62
N LYS A 378 -3.20 33.52 -10.34
CA LYS A 378 -2.65 32.21 -9.91
C LYS A 378 -3.26 31.03 -10.66
N THR A 379 -4.58 30.97 -10.78
CA THR A 379 -5.29 29.88 -11.48
C THR A 379 -4.93 29.85 -12.96
N ARG A 380 -4.87 31.01 -13.64
CA ARG A 380 -4.45 31.11 -15.04
C ARG A 380 -3.02 30.67 -15.25
N THR A 381 -2.08 31.04 -14.36
CA THR A 381 -0.69 30.56 -14.43
C THR A 381 -0.63 29.05 -14.25
N ALA A 382 -1.40 28.47 -13.32
CA ALA A 382 -1.48 27.04 -13.15
C ALA A 382 -2.08 26.35 -14.38
N SER A 383 -3.18 26.87 -14.93
CA SER A 383 -3.80 26.33 -16.16
C SER A 383 -2.83 26.36 -17.33
N SER A 384 -2.16 27.48 -17.58
CA SER A 384 -1.19 27.59 -18.66
C SER A 384 0.03 26.69 -18.47
N LEU A 385 0.54 26.53 -17.24
CA LEU A 385 1.61 25.58 -16.94
C LEU A 385 1.17 24.13 -17.25
N THR A 386 -0.06 23.75 -16.85
CA THR A 386 -0.58 22.41 -17.13
C THR A 386 -0.77 22.16 -18.62
N ASP A 387 -1.18 23.16 -19.39
CA ASP A 387 -1.26 23.11 -20.85
C ASP A 387 0.11 22.85 -21.48
N VAL A 388 1.13 23.62 -21.11
CA VAL A 388 2.51 23.45 -21.58
C VAL A 388 3.04 22.05 -21.26
N LEU A 389 2.86 21.58 -20.03
CA LEU A 389 3.32 20.25 -19.60
C LEU A 389 2.58 19.12 -20.32
N SER A 390 1.28 19.30 -20.59
CA SER A 390 0.46 18.33 -21.30
C SER A 390 0.84 18.22 -22.77
N ARG A 391 0.96 19.36 -23.48
CA ARG A 391 1.40 19.41 -24.87
C ARG A 391 2.84 18.92 -25.04
N GLY A 392 3.71 19.22 -24.09
CA GLY A 392 5.06 18.70 -24.03
C GLY A 392 5.17 17.21 -23.67
N LYS A 393 4.05 16.50 -23.43
CA LYS A 393 4.01 15.06 -23.06
C LYS A 393 4.69 14.72 -21.74
N TRP A 394 4.81 15.70 -20.82
CA TRP A 394 5.37 15.48 -19.48
C TRP A 394 4.32 14.97 -18.50
N VAL A 395 3.06 15.33 -18.68
CA VAL A 395 1.95 14.92 -17.81
C VAL A 395 0.76 14.44 -18.65
N THR A 396 -0.01 13.49 -18.11
CA THR A 396 -1.27 13.01 -18.69
C THR A 396 -2.44 13.24 -17.74
N ASN A 397 -2.20 13.24 -16.45
CA ASN A 397 -3.20 13.47 -15.41
C ASN A 397 -2.68 14.55 -14.45
N ILE A 398 -3.56 15.45 -14.05
CA ILE A 398 -3.25 16.58 -13.19
C ILE A 398 -4.25 16.58 -12.04
N LEU A 399 -3.74 16.66 -10.81
CA LEU A 399 -4.56 16.82 -9.62
C LEU A 399 -4.45 18.27 -9.13
N PHE A 400 -5.55 18.99 -9.16
CA PHE A 400 -5.67 20.34 -8.59
C PHE A 400 -6.30 20.28 -7.21
N LEU A 401 -5.60 20.83 -6.21
CA LEU A 401 -6.07 20.87 -4.82
C LEU A 401 -6.26 22.34 -4.39
N ALA A 402 -7.37 22.63 -3.73
CA ALA A 402 -7.65 23.91 -3.11
C ALA A 402 -8.39 23.72 -1.78
N ASP A 403 -8.27 24.70 -0.89
CA ASP A 403 -8.87 24.69 0.45
C ASP A 403 -10.39 24.90 0.46
N ARG A 404 -10.96 25.46 -0.62
CA ARG A 404 -12.38 25.79 -0.73
C ARG A 404 -13.01 25.22 -2.00
N THR A 405 -14.21 24.65 -1.85
CA THR A 405 -15.00 24.12 -2.97
C THR A 405 -15.29 25.12 -4.07
N ALA A 406 -15.50 26.40 -3.71
CA ALA A 406 -15.73 27.48 -4.69
C ALA A 406 -14.52 27.67 -5.60
N LEU A 407 -13.29 27.60 -5.06
CA LEU A 407 -12.05 27.72 -5.83
C LEU A 407 -11.85 26.50 -6.77
N VAL A 408 -12.21 25.30 -6.32
CA VAL A 408 -12.16 24.10 -7.16
C VAL A 408 -13.14 24.20 -8.33
N LYS A 409 -14.37 24.71 -8.08
CA LYS A 409 -15.36 24.93 -9.15
C LYS A 409 -14.86 25.96 -10.17
N GLN A 410 -14.38 27.11 -9.70
CA GLN A 410 -13.81 28.15 -10.56
C GLN A 410 -12.63 27.60 -11.39
N ALA A 411 -11.68 26.90 -10.75
CA ALA A 411 -10.57 26.31 -11.47
C ALA A 411 -11.03 25.32 -12.54
N LYS A 412 -12.03 24.45 -12.22
CA LYS A 412 -12.60 23.51 -13.19
C LYS A 412 -13.16 24.21 -14.42
N ASP A 413 -13.80 25.37 -14.26
CA ASP A 413 -14.36 26.14 -15.39
C ASP A 413 -13.23 26.83 -16.17
N ASP A 414 -12.21 27.37 -15.48
CA ASP A 414 -11.03 27.97 -16.11
C ASP A 414 -10.17 26.96 -16.90
N PHE A 415 -10.14 25.68 -16.49
CA PHE A 415 -9.44 24.60 -17.19
C PHE A 415 -10.23 24.02 -18.38
N LYS A 416 -11.52 24.34 -18.53
CA LYS A 416 -12.35 23.88 -19.65
C LYS A 416 -12.39 24.84 -20.83
N ASN A 417 -12.12 26.10 -20.59
CA ASN A 417 -12.10 27.19 -21.55
C ASN A 417 -10.68 27.40 -22.11
#